data_a1c40a6d2eec1b586ac63c13e232ff77
#
_entry.id   a1c40a6d2eec1b586ac63c13e232ff77
#
_cell.length_a   1.000
_cell.length_b   1.000
_cell.length_c   1.000
_cell.angle_alpha   90.00
_cell.angle_beta   90.00
_cell.angle_gamma   90.00
#
_symmetry.space_group_name_H-M   'P 1'
#
loop_
_entity.id
_entity.type
_entity.pdbx_description
1 polymer ?
#
loop_
_entity_poly.entity_id
_entity_poly.type
_entity_poly.pdbx_seq_one_letter_code
_entity_poly.pdbx_strand_id
1 'polypeptide(L)'
;MENKIKVAIVFGSRSVEHEVSIVTAMQVFENINHEKYDVIPVYIDKKGRWLVDKKLQKLENFRTLKLGVKAPEYVFGASPSVKALLPKSAFKFLQKIKADIYFPVVHGTFGEEGTIQGLFEMADVPYVGSGVTGSAVGMDKIIQKSVFKDNGIPVVKYIWFLKNEWQDNKVKIIEKIEKTLGYPVFVKPANLGSSIAINKAGGLKELENAIEIASNFDRRIIVEEGKEGIIEINCSVIGNNELTASVCEQPVKGNAMLTYEEKYLKGEKVKGMAGLSRLVPAPISEELTKKIQETAKKAFRTVDAAGISRVDFMVRPDTEDFWITEINTLPGSLSFYLWEKSGVSFSGLIDRLINLGFERYQERQLLTFSYDSDLITKTSGNSKI
;
A
#
# COMPACT_ATOMS: atom_id res chain seq x y z
N MET A 1 -23.36 -22.03 19.25
CA MET A 1 -22.15 -21.19 19.06
C MET A 1 -22.24 -20.64 17.64
N GLU A 2 -22.32 -19.33 17.48
CA GLU A 2 -22.26 -18.72 16.15
C GLU A 2 -20.96 -19.14 15.46
N ASN A 3 -21.04 -19.48 14.17
CA ASN A 3 -19.86 -19.82 13.39
C ASN A 3 -18.99 -18.57 13.26
N LYS A 4 -17.72 -18.64 13.73
CA LYS A 4 -16.76 -17.54 13.56
C LYS A 4 -16.51 -17.27 12.07
N ILE A 5 -16.35 -16.00 11.72
CA ILE A 5 -15.96 -15.56 10.37
C ILE A 5 -14.51 -15.99 10.12
N LYS A 6 -14.27 -16.68 9.01
CA LYS A 6 -12.93 -17.12 8.60
C LYS A 6 -12.20 -16.02 7.85
N VAL A 7 -11.15 -15.48 8.48
CA VAL A 7 -10.34 -14.39 7.92
C VAL A 7 -8.97 -14.94 7.49
N ALA A 8 -8.68 -14.92 6.20
CA ALA A 8 -7.37 -15.26 5.67
C ALA A 8 -6.45 -14.03 5.68
N ILE A 9 -5.52 -13.98 6.62
CA ILE A 9 -4.48 -12.93 6.66
C ILE A 9 -3.38 -13.31 5.68
N VAL A 10 -3.24 -12.55 4.58
CA VAL A 10 -2.27 -12.80 3.51
C VAL A 10 -1.09 -11.85 3.67
N PHE A 11 0.14 -12.38 3.76
CA PHE A 11 1.32 -11.58 4.06
C PHE A 11 2.60 -12.16 3.46
N GLY A 12 3.69 -11.36 3.44
CA GLY A 12 4.97 -11.72 2.86
C GLY A 12 5.13 -11.16 1.44
N SER A 13 5.25 -12.00 0.42
CA SER A 13 5.42 -11.66 -1.01
C SER A 13 6.86 -11.50 -1.51
N ARG A 14 7.03 -11.43 -2.82
CA ARG A 14 8.29 -11.15 -3.52
C ARG A 14 8.55 -9.63 -3.57
N SER A 15 8.70 -9.03 -2.41
CA SER A 15 8.82 -7.58 -2.24
C SER A 15 10.07 -7.24 -1.43
N VAL A 16 10.61 -6.06 -1.65
CA VAL A 16 11.66 -5.47 -0.80
C VAL A 16 11.14 -5.17 0.61
N GLU A 17 9.81 -5.09 0.78
CA GLU A 17 9.12 -4.86 2.05
C GLU A 17 8.56 -6.16 2.67
N HIS A 18 9.11 -7.32 2.28
CA HIS A 18 8.70 -8.64 2.74
C HIS A 18 8.64 -8.75 4.27
N GLU A 19 9.69 -8.31 4.95
CA GLU A 19 9.78 -8.36 6.41
C GLU A 19 8.81 -7.40 7.10
N VAL A 20 8.53 -6.24 6.48
CA VAL A 20 7.52 -5.27 6.95
C VAL A 20 6.14 -5.92 6.96
N SER A 21 5.82 -6.67 5.89
CA SER A 21 4.57 -7.43 5.78
C SER A 21 4.44 -8.46 6.90
N ILE A 22 5.51 -9.19 7.23
CA ILE A 22 5.51 -10.15 8.35
C ILE A 22 5.22 -9.42 9.67
N VAL A 23 5.89 -8.29 9.94
CA VAL A 23 5.68 -7.51 11.17
C VAL A 23 4.23 -7.05 11.29
N THR A 24 3.66 -6.47 10.23
CA THR A 24 2.26 -6.04 10.21
C THR A 24 1.31 -7.22 10.46
N ALA A 25 1.56 -8.38 9.83
CA ALA A 25 0.75 -9.58 10.06
C ALA A 25 0.80 -10.06 11.52
N MET A 26 1.98 -10.07 12.15
CA MET A 26 2.10 -10.44 13.57
C MET A 26 1.26 -9.50 14.45
N GLN A 27 1.32 -8.19 14.21
CA GLN A 27 0.51 -7.22 14.92
C GLN A 27 -0.99 -7.44 14.73
N VAL A 28 -1.43 -7.79 13.52
CA VAL A 28 -2.83 -8.14 13.25
C VAL A 28 -3.22 -9.42 13.98
N PHE A 29 -2.39 -10.47 13.96
CA PHE A 29 -2.67 -11.72 14.70
C PHE A 29 -2.81 -11.52 16.21
N GLU A 30 -2.02 -10.61 16.79
CA GLU A 30 -2.04 -10.32 18.22
C GLU A 30 -3.28 -9.50 18.64
N ASN A 31 -3.86 -8.71 17.72
CA ASN A 31 -4.92 -7.74 18.04
C ASN A 31 -6.30 -8.07 17.43
N ILE A 32 -6.40 -9.03 16.52
CA ILE A 32 -7.68 -9.45 15.95
C ILE A 32 -8.54 -10.14 17.01
N ASN A 33 -9.86 -9.91 17.00
CA ASN A 33 -10.77 -10.51 17.96
C ASN A 33 -11.00 -11.99 17.67
N HIS A 34 -10.28 -12.88 18.36
CA HIS A 34 -10.38 -14.32 18.21
C HIS A 34 -11.70 -14.93 18.68
N GLU A 35 -12.57 -14.17 19.35
CA GLU A 35 -13.93 -14.65 19.67
C GLU A 35 -14.84 -14.55 18.44
N LYS A 36 -14.64 -13.53 17.60
CA LYS A 36 -15.42 -13.29 16.37
C LYS A 36 -14.83 -14.01 15.16
N TYR A 37 -13.48 -14.13 15.09
CA TYR A 37 -12.77 -14.53 13.88
C TYR A 37 -11.99 -15.83 14.07
N ASP A 38 -12.09 -16.71 13.07
CA ASP A 38 -11.18 -17.86 12.88
C ASP A 38 -10.10 -17.45 11.86
N VAL A 39 -8.87 -17.34 12.34
CA VAL A 39 -7.78 -16.73 11.58
C VAL A 39 -6.96 -17.76 10.85
N ILE A 40 -6.83 -17.59 9.54
CA ILE A 40 -6.06 -18.43 8.62
C ILE A 40 -4.81 -17.66 8.18
N PRO A 41 -3.60 -18.00 8.67
CA PRO A 41 -2.38 -17.34 8.19
C PRO A 41 -1.98 -17.88 6.83
N VAL A 42 -1.84 -16.99 5.85
CA VAL A 42 -1.44 -17.29 4.47
C VAL A 42 -0.16 -16.53 4.15
N TYR A 43 0.96 -17.21 4.21
CA TYR A 43 2.27 -16.61 3.97
C TYR A 43 2.74 -16.84 2.53
N ILE A 44 3.05 -15.76 1.82
CA ILE A 44 3.67 -15.79 0.50
C ILE A 44 5.17 -15.58 0.68
N ASP A 45 5.98 -16.58 0.38
CA ASP A 45 7.43 -16.47 0.52
C ASP A 45 8.08 -15.64 -0.61
N LYS A 46 9.39 -15.39 -0.48
CA LYS A 46 10.17 -14.63 -1.49
C LYS A 46 10.27 -15.33 -2.86
N LYS A 47 9.83 -16.59 -2.98
CA LYS A 47 9.70 -17.33 -4.24
C LYS A 47 8.28 -17.31 -4.79
N GLY A 48 7.32 -16.67 -4.09
CA GLY A 48 5.92 -16.60 -4.48
C GLY A 48 5.10 -17.84 -4.12
N ARG A 49 5.59 -18.72 -3.23
CA ARG A 49 4.84 -19.88 -2.78
C ARG A 49 3.87 -19.48 -1.67
N TRP A 50 2.65 -19.95 -1.76
CA TRP A 50 1.59 -19.72 -0.77
C TRP A 50 1.62 -20.82 0.27
N LEU A 51 2.01 -20.52 1.48
CA LEU A 51 2.18 -21.47 2.58
C LEU A 51 1.13 -21.21 3.65
N VAL A 52 0.46 -22.26 4.12
CA VAL A 52 -0.60 -22.15 5.15
C VAL A 52 -0.35 -23.12 6.28
N ASP A 53 -0.20 -22.60 7.50
CA ASP A 53 -0.03 -23.37 8.72
C ASP A 53 -0.24 -22.47 9.93
N LYS A 54 -0.95 -22.91 10.97
CA LYS A 54 -1.20 -22.13 12.19
C LYS A 54 0.07 -21.61 12.87
N LYS A 55 1.19 -22.33 12.76
CA LYS A 55 2.50 -21.87 13.30
C LYS A 55 2.99 -20.56 12.69
N LEU A 56 2.52 -20.18 11.48
CA LEU A 56 2.88 -18.93 10.81
C LEU A 56 2.31 -17.67 11.50
N GLN A 57 1.52 -17.81 12.55
CA GLN A 57 1.09 -16.71 13.43
C GLN A 57 2.16 -16.29 14.44
N LYS A 58 3.32 -16.96 14.47
CA LYS A 58 4.39 -16.69 15.46
C LYS A 58 5.66 -16.21 14.79
N LEU A 59 6.18 -15.05 15.21
CA LEU A 59 7.39 -14.44 14.65
C LEU A 59 8.62 -15.36 14.71
N GLU A 60 8.72 -16.22 15.71
CA GLU A 60 9.84 -17.13 15.86
C GLU A 60 10.06 -18.04 14.65
N ASN A 61 8.98 -18.39 13.91
CA ASN A 61 9.05 -19.24 12.72
C ASN A 61 9.66 -18.51 11.50
N PHE A 62 9.87 -17.20 11.59
CA PHE A 62 10.49 -16.37 10.56
C PHE A 62 11.94 -15.97 10.85
N ARG A 63 12.48 -16.28 12.05
CA ARG A 63 13.87 -15.94 12.42
C ARG A 63 14.92 -16.61 11.52
N THR A 64 14.57 -17.72 10.88
CA THR A 64 15.43 -18.50 9.99
C THR A 64 14.97 -18.44 8.54
N LEU A 65 14.48 -17.27 8.07
CA LEU A 65 13.99 -17.08 6.69
C LEU A 65 14.97 -17.56 5.61
N LYS A 66 16.29 -17.47 5.86
CA LYS A 66 17.33 -17.95 4.92
C LYS A 66 17.26 -19.47 4.68
N LEU A 67 16.76 -20.26 5.63
CA LEU A 67 16.58 -21.70 5.52
C LEU A 67 15.22 -22.09 4.91
N GLY A 68 14.35 -21.11 4.68
CA GLY A 68 12.98 -21.26 4.20
C GLY A 68 12.00 -21.71 5.28
N VAL A 69 10.76 -21.27 5.16
CA VAL A 69 9.65 -21.64 6.04
C VAL A 69 9.06 -22.97 5.56
N LYS A 70 8.99 -23.98 6.44
CA LYS A 70 8.39 -25.28 6.14
C LYS A 70 6.92 -25.26 6.53
N ALA A 71 6.03 -25.24 5.55
CA ALA A 71 4.58 -25.35 5.72
C ALA A 71 3.95 -25.95 4.45
N PRO A 72 2.74 -26.50 4.52
CA PRO A 72 2.03 -26.97 3.33
C PRO A 72 1.84 -25.87 2.30
N GLU A 73 2.13 -26.19 1.03
CA GLU A 73 1.99 -25.27 -0.10
C GLU A 73 0.61 -25.40 -0.73
N TYR A 74 0.02 -24.26 -1.02
CA TYR A 74 -1.28 -24.11 -1.65
C TYR A 74 -1.19 -23.28 -2.93
N VAL A 75 -2.23 -23.34 -3.76
CA VAL A 75 -2.45 -22.48 -4.92
C VAL A 75 -3.76 -21.77 -4.71
N PHE A 76 -3.81 -20.48 -4.96
CA PHE A 76 -5.07 -19.75 -4.91
C PHE A 76 -5.88 -20.02 -6.19
N GLY A 77 -7.10 -20.49 -6.02
CA GLY A 77 -8.02 -20.73 -7.14
C GLY A 77 -8.72 -19.45 -7.58
N ALA A 78 -8.26 -18.87 -8.68
CA ALA A 78 -8.76 -17.59 -9.21
C ALA A 78 -10.15 -17.69 -9.87
N SER A 79 -10.79 -18.85 -9.91
CA SER A 79 -12.13 -19.01 -10.48
C SER A 79 -13.23 -18.72 -9.45
N PRO A 80 -14.29 -17.98 -9.80
CA PRO A 80 -15.46 -17.77 -8.94
C PRO A 80 -16.13 -19.07 -8.47
N SER A 81 -15.97 -20.16 -9.20
CA SER A 81 -16.48 -21.49 -8.80
C SER A 81 -15.63 -22.17 -7.71
N VAL A 82 -14.39 -21.74 -7.51
CA VAL A 82 -13.44 -22.33 -6.56
C VAL A 82 -13.39 -21.55 -5.24
N LYS A 83 -13.14 -20.25 -5.29
CA LYS A 83 -13.08 -19.31 -4.14
C LYS A 83 -12.29 -19.87 -2.95
N ALA A 84 -11.11 -20.47 -3.19
CA ALA A 84 -10.40 -21.22 -2.15
C ALA A 84 -8.90 -21.36 -2.45
N LEU A 85 -8.14 -21.64 -1.40
CA LEU A 85 -6.79 -22.18 -1.47
C LEU A 85 -6.84 -23.69 -1.65
N LEU A 86 -6.21 -24.18 -2.71
CA LEU A 86 -6.13 -25.58 -3.06
C LEU A 86 -4.76 -26.15 -2.68
N PRO A 87 -4.67 -27.31 -2.02
CA PRO A 87 -3.38 -27.90 -1.70
C PRO A 87 -2.63 -28.27 -2.99
N LYS A 88 -1.37 -27.90 -3.09
CA LYS A 88 -0.51 -28.22 -4.24
C LYS A 88 -0.14 -29.71 -4.30
N SER A 89 -0.12 -30.36 -3.14
CA SER A 89 0.20 -31.78 -3.03
C SER A 89 -1.07 -32.61 -2.97
N ALA A 90 -1.02 -33.77 -3.62
CA ALA A 90 -2.10 -34.77 -3.60
C ALA A 90 -2.23 -35.52 -2.27
N PHE A 91 -1.63 -35.06 -1.18
CA PHE A 91 -1.80 -35.69 0.14
C PHE A 91 -3.25 -35.59 0.57
N LYS A 92 -3.89 -36.76 0.75
CA LYS A 92 -5.32 -36.90 1.07
C LYS A 92 -5.78 -36.21 2.35
N PHE A 93 -4.86 -35.85 3.25
CA PHE A 93 -5.18 -35.16 4.52
C PHE A 93 -5.22 -33.62 4.37
N LEU A 94 -4.72 -33.05 3.25
CA LEU A 94 -4.81 -31.62 2.99
C LEU A 94 -6.12 -31.29 2.27
N GLN A 95 -6.94 -30.48 2.91
CA GLN A 95 -8.23 -30.04 2.37
C GLN A 95 -8.10 -28.64 1.76
N LYS A 96 -9.01 -28.31 0.83
CA LYS A 96 -9.14 -26.93 0.36
C LYS A 96 -9.54 -26.02 1.52
N ILE A 97 -8.98 -24.82 1.53
CA ILE A 97 -9.25 -23.83 2.57
C ILE A 97 -10.09 -22.72 1.96
N LYS A 98 -11.29 -22.52 2.50
CA LYS A 98 -12.17 -21.38 2.19
C LYS A 98 -12.09 -20.37 3.32
N ALA A 99 -11.89 -19.14 2.98
CA ALA A 99 -12.07 -17.99 3.86
C ALA A 99 -13.35 -17.25 3.49
N ASP A 100 -13.96 -16.60 4.46
CA ASP A 100 -15.12 -15.71 4.22
C ASP A 100 -14.65 -14.35 3.73
N ILE A 101 -13.43 -13.92 4.12
CA ILE A 101 -12.78 -12.70 3.65
C ILE A 101 -11.26 -12.87 3.66
N TYR A 102 -10.58 -12.24 2.70
CA TYR A 102 -9.12 -12.15 2.63
C TYR A 102 -8.67 -10.78 3.15
N PHE A 103 -7.67 -10.78 4.02
CA PHE A 103 -7.08 -9.57 4.56
C PHE A 103 -5.60 -9.48 4.13
N PRO A 104 -5.31 -8.85 2.97
CA PRO A 104 -3.94 -8.65 2.55
C PRO A 104 -3.26 -7.61 3.44
N VAL A 105 -2.10 -7.97 3.98
CA VAL A 105 -1.14 -7.07 4.64
C VAL A 105 0.23 -7.21 3.95
N VAL A 106 0.19 -7.27 2.64
CA VAL A 106 1.33 -7.43 1.74
C VAL A 106 1.84 -6.05 1.34
N HIS A 107 2.98 -5.64 1.91
CA HIS A 107 3.58 -4.34 1.58
C HIS A 107 4.47 -4.40 0.34
N GLY A 108 4.43 -3.32 -0.45
CA GLY A 108 5.20 -3.15 -1.68
C GLY A 108 4.70 -3.99 -2.85
N THR A 109 5.63 -4.41 -3.68
CA THR A 109 5.36 -5.12 -4.94
C THR A 109 4.57 -6.41 -4.73
N PHE A 110 3.61 -6.69 -5.62
CA PHE A 110 2.62 -7.78 -5.59
C PHE A 110 1.63 -7.70 -4.43
N GLY A 111 1.55 -6.54 -3.76
CA GLY A 111 0.62 -6.29 -2.64
C GLY A 111 -0.13 -4.98 -2.74
N GLU A 112 0.55 -3.89 -3.08
CA GLU A 112 -0.02 -2.54 -3.04
C GLU A 112 -0.40 -1.97 -4.40
N GLU A 113 0.04 -2.59 -5.53
CA GLU A 113 -0.16 -2.08 -6.89
C GLU A 113 -1.36 -2.69 -7.64
N GLY A 114 -2.24 -3.43 -6.96
CA GLY A 114 -3.43 -4.01 -7.58
C GLY A 114 -3.29 -5.46 -8.05
N THR A 115 -2.08 -6.06 -8.00
CA THR A 115 -1.85 -7.43 -8.47
C THR A 115 -2.62 -8.47 -7.65
N ILE A 116 -2.48 -8.46 -6.32
CA ILE A 116 -3.20 -9.39 -5.43
C ILE A 116 -4.70 -9.05 -5.39
N GLN A 117 -5.05 -7.78 -5.49
CA GLN A 117 -6.43 -7.32 -5.57
C GLN A 117 -7.11 -7.86 -6.84
N GLY A 118 -6.42 -7.80 -7.99
CA GLY A 118 -6.91 -8.39 -9.24
C GLY A 118 -7.14 -9.89 -9.14
N LEU A 119 -6.28 -10.62 -8.42
CA LEU A 119 -6.48 -12.04 -8.15
C LEU A 119 -7.76 -12.30 -7.35
N PHE A 120 -8.04 -11.48 -6.32
CA PHE A 120 -9.25 -11.58 -5.51
C PHE A 120 -10.50 -11.16 -6.28
N GLU A 121 -10.40 -10.13 -7.13
CA GLU A 121 -11.48 -9.71 -8.04
C GLU A 121 -11.87 -10.82 -8.99
N MET A 122 -10.90 -11.46 -9.66
CA MET A 122 -11.15 -12.57 -10.59
C MET A 122 -11.75 -13.79 -9.88
N ALA A 123 -11.36 -14.05 -8.64
CA ALA A 123 -11.91 -15.12 -7.82
C ALA A 123 -13.29 -14.81 -7.25
N ASP A 124 -13.74 -13.57 -7.37
CA ASP A 124 -14.98 -13.07 -6.77
C ASP A 124 -15.07 -13.38 -5.27
N VAL A 125 -14.05 -12.96 -4.51
CA VAL A 125 -13.99 -13.11 -3.06
C VAL A 125 -13.94 -11.74 -2.37
N PRO A 126 -14.52 -11.60 -1.14
CA PRO A 126 -14.37 -10.39 -0.35
C PRO A 126 -12.91 -10.20 0.09
N TYR A 127 -12.44 -8.96 0.12
CA TYR A 127 -11.12 -8.63 0.69
C TYR A 127 -11.09 -7.23 1.28
N VAL A 128 -10.16 -7.02 2.22
CA VAL A 128 -9.95 -5.76 2.92
C VAL A 128 -9.05 -4.84 2.10
N GLY A 129 -9.36 -3.55 2.10
CA GLY A 129 -8.55 -2.50 1.50
C GLY A 129 -9.00 -2.06 0.11
N SER A 130 -8.16 -1.27 -0.54
CA SER A 130 -8.42 -0.68 -1.85
C SER A 130 -8.56 -1.72 -2.96
N GLY A 131 -9.36 -1.39 -3.97
CA GLY A 131 -9.49 -2.18 -5.19
C GLY A 131 -8.27 -2.08 -6.11
N VAL A 132 -8.40 -2.66 -7.30
CA VAL A 132 -7.32 -2.64 -8.31
C VAL A 132 -6.93 -1.22 -8.67
N THR A 133 -7.90 -0.36 -9.00
CA THR A 133 -7.65 1.04 -9.39
C THR A 133 -6.97 1.82 -8.28
N GLY A 134 -7.55 1.84 -7.07
CA GLY A 134 -7.01 2.59 -5.95
C GLY A 134 -5.60 2.14 -5.56
N SER A 135 -5.35 0.84 -5.60
CA SER A 135 -4.02 0.27 -5.34
C SER A 135 -3.00 0.67 -6.42
N ALA A 136 -3.36 0.53 -7.69
CA ALA A 136 -2.45 0.85 -8.81
C ALA A 136 -2.10 2.35 -8.86
N VAL A 137 -3.10 3.23 -8.71
CA VAL A 137 -2.88 4.68 -8.68
C VAL A 137 -2.12 5.09 -7.43
N GLY A 138 -2.46 4.54 -6.26
CA GLY A 138 -1.80 4.83 -5.00
C GLY A 138 -0.32 4.43 -4.97
N MET A 139 0.07 3.38 -5.67
CA MET A 139 1.47 2.94 -5.72
C MET A 139 2.33 3.78 -6.67
N ASP A 140 1.75 4.32 -7.74
CA ASP A 140 2.46 5.04 -8.79
C ASP A 140 2.56 6.54 -8.52
N LYS A 141 3.74 7.01 -8.13
CA LYS A 141 3.99 8.43 -7.77
C LYS A 141 3.71 9.41 -8.89
N ILE A 142 3.85 9.00 -10.15
CA ILE A 142 3.58 9.86 -11.30
C ILE A 142 2.07 9.97 -11.53
N ILE A 143 1.39 8.83 -11.54
CA ILE A 143 -0.06 8.80 -11.80
C ILE A 143 -0.82 9.45 -10.66
N GLN A 144 -0.53 9.12 -9.38
CA GLN A 144 -1.22 9.74 -8.25
C GLN A 144 -1.06 11.28 -8.24
N LYS A 145 0.16 11.81 -8.52
CA LYS A 145 0.38 13.26 -8.60
C LYS A 145 -0.37 13.91 -9.76
N SER A 146 -0.47 13.24 -10.90
CA SER A 146 -1.25 13.72 -12.04
C SER A 146 -2.73 13.81 -11.68
N VAL A 147 -3.27 12.76 -11.05
CA VAL A 147 -4.65 12.71 -10.57
C VAL A 147 -4.92 13.76 -9.48
N PHE A 148 -4.01 13.93 -8.53
CA PHE A 148 -4.12 14.95 -7.49
C PHE A 148 -4.14 16.36 -8.07
N LYS A 149 -3.22 16.65 -9.00
CA LYS A 149 -3.13 17.97 -9.65
C LYS A 149 -4.41 18.32 -10.42
N ASP A 150 -4.95 17.36 -11.19
CA ASP A 150 -6.19 17.55 -11.95
C ASP A 150 -7.39 17.83 -11.04
N ASN A 151 -7.39 17.29 -9.83
CA ASN A 151 -8.42 17.51 -8.82
C ASN A 151 -8.12 18.69 -7.87
N GLY A 152 -7.15 19.53 -8.18
CA GLY A 152 -6.82 20.72 -7.38
C GLY A 152 -6.27 20.41 -5.99
N ILE A 153 -5.64 19.23 -5.80
CA ILE A 153 -4.89 18.89 -4.59
C ILE A 153 -3.45 19.35 -4.76
N PRO A 154 -2.88 20.12 -3.81
CA PRO A 154 -1.54 20.67 -3.95
C PRO A 154 -0.47 19.57 -4.03
N VAL A 155 0.35 19.59 -5.08
CA VAL A 155 1.55 18.76 -5.26
C VAL A 155 2.74 19.63 -5.57
N VAL A 156 3.96 19.23 -5.23
CA VAL A 156 5.17 19.91 -5.65
C VAL A 156 5.37 19.80 -7.16
N LYS A 157 6.12 20.71 -7.77
CA LYS A 157 6.51 20.58 -9.17
C LYS A 157 7.32 19.30 -9.36
N TYR A 158 7.13 18.65 -10.50
CA TYR A 158 7.86 17.43 -10.82
C TYR A 158 8.05 17.28 -12.33
N ILE A 159 9.05 16.49 -12.70
CA ILE A 159 9.34 16.01 -14.05
C ILE A 159 9.50 14.51 -13.95
N TRP A 160 9.05 13.80 -14.96
CA TRP A 160 9.29 12.37 -15.07
C TRP A 160 9.74 12.01 -16.49
N PHE A 161 10.47 10.90 -16.60
CA PHE A 161 10.98 10.38 -17.86
C PHE A 161 11.22 8.87 -17.74
N LEU A 162 11.40 8.23 -18.89
CA LEU A 162 11.78 6.82 -18.98
C LEU A 162 13.30 6.67 -18.88
N LYS A 163 13.74 5.52 -18.37
CA LYS A 163 15.16 5.16 -18.28
C LYS A 163 15.88 5.25 -19.62
N ASN A 164 15.27 4.77 -20.70
CA ASN A 164 15.82 4.88 -22.05
C ASN A 164 15.89 6.33 -22.54
N GLU A 165 14.91 7.18 -22.24
CA GLU A 165 14.98 8.60 -22.56
C GLU A 165 16.16 9.29 -21.87
N TRP A 166 16.46 8.91 -20.62
CA TRP A 166 17.66 9.38 -19.93
C TRP A 166 18.95 8.97 -20.64
N GLN A 167 19.04 7.73 -21.12
CA GLN A 167 20.19 7.24 -21.85
C GLN A 167 20.40 7.97 -23.17
N ASP A 168 19.31 8.27 -23.89
CA ASP A 168 19.37 8.87 -25.23
C ASP A 168 19.44 10.40 -25.22
N ASN A 169 18.86 11.05 -24.19
CA ASN A 169 18.65 12.53 -24.18
C ASN A 169 19.08 13.18 -22.85
N LYS A 170 20.11 12.67 -22.19
CA LYS A 170 20.58 13.10 -20.87
C LYS A 170 20.68 14.61 -20.72
N VAL A 171 21.34 15.30 -21.65
CA VAL A 171 21.55 16.76 -21.62
C VAL A 171 20.21 17.52 -21.59
N LYS A 172 19.28 17.16 -22.47
CA LYS A 172 17.97 17.82 -22.55
C LYS A 172 17.12 17.61 -21.28
N ILE A 173 17.24 16.42 -20.66
CA ILE A 173 16.53 16.14 -19.42
C ILE A 173 17.11 16.95 -18.27
N ILE A 174 18.43 17.07 -18.16
CA ILE A 174 19.11 17.92 -17.17
C ILE A 174 18.67 19.37 -17.33
N GLU A 175 18.78 19.93 -18.53
CA GLU A 175 18.35 21.32 -18.81
C GLU A 175 16.88 21.56 -18.41
N LYS A 176 16.01 20.58 -18.72
CA LYS A 176 14.58 20.65 -18.34
C LYS A 176 14.39 20.65 -16.82
N ILE A 177 15.14 19.79 -16.09
CA ILE A 177 15.08 19.74 -14.63
C ILE A 177 15.55 21.05 -14.02
N GLU A 178 16.73 21.54 -14.44
CA GLU A 178 17.31 22.80 -13.93
C GLU A 178 16.41 23.99 -14.18
N LYS A 179 15.86 24.12 -15.40
CA LYS A 179 14.97 25.21 -15.77
C LYS A 179 13.63 25.17 -15.03
N THR A 180 13.07 23.99 -14.77
CA THR A 180 11.69 23.86 -14.25
C THR A 180 11.65 23.75 -12.73
N LEU A 181 12.62 23.03 -12.14
CA LEU A 181 12.64 22.69 -10.72
C LEU A 181 13.72 23.45 -9.94
N GLY A 182 14.91 23.64 -10.55
CA GLY A 182 16.09 24.10 -9.82
C GLY A 182 16.60 23.06 -8.82
N TYR A 183 17.62 23.43 -8.03
CA TYR A 183 18.13 22.60 -6.94
C TYR A 183 17.75 23.18 -5.59
N PRO A 184 17.59 22.35 -4.52
CA PRO A 184 17.71 20.89 -4.54
C PRO A 184 16.49 20.19 -5.14
N VAL A 185 16.69 18.96 -5.65
CA VAL A 185 15.62 18.08 -6.12
C VAL A 185 15.67 16.73 -5.42
N PHE A 186 14.55 15.99 -5.45
CA PHE A 186 14.47 14.60 -5.01
C PHE A 186 14.19 13.68 -6.18
N VAL A 187 15.06 12.70 -6.40
CA VAL A 187 14.94 11.69 -7.44
C VAL A 187 14.39 10.41 -6.84
N LYS A 188 13.38 9.82 -7.48
CA LYS A 188 12.66 8.63 -6.98
C LYS A 188 12.30 7.69 -8.13
N PRO A 189 12.29 6.36 -7.92
CA PRO A 189 11.55 5.44 -8.79
C PRO A 189 10.04 5.69 -8.65
N ALA A 190 9.28 5.48 -9.72
CA ALA A 190 7.84 5.77 -9.73
C ALA A 190 7.04 4.81 -8.82
N ASN A 191 7.38 3.51 -8.84
CA ASN A 191 6.62 2.44 -8.17
C ASN A 191 7.46 1.72 -7.10
N LEU A 192 7.85 2.44 -6.05
CA LEU A 192 8.60 1.83 -4.95
C LEU A 192 8.25 2.52 -3.64
N GLY A 193 8.06 1.71 -2.58
CA GLY A 193 7.75 2.16 -1.22
C GLY A 193 8.97 2.34 -0.33
N SER A 194 8.72 2.57 0.96
CA SER A 194 9.70 2.60 2.07
C SER A 194 10.89 3.54 1.90
N SER A 195 10.78 4.58 1.08
CA SER A 195 11.86 5.53 0.75
C SER A 195 13.12 4.88 0.13
N ILE A 196 13.01 3.66 -0.41
CA ILE A 196 14.12 2.98 -1.08
C ILE A 196 14.44 3.71 -2.38
N ALA A 197 15.75 3.94 -2.63
CA ALA A 197 16.27 4.65 -3.80
C ALA A 197 15.75 6.09 -3.98
N ILE A 198 15.26 6.75 -2.90
CA ILE A 198 14.98 8.18 -2.90
C ILE A 198 16.26 8.92 -2.53
N ASN A 199 16.73 9.81 -3.41
CA ASN A 199 17.94 10.58 -3.20
C ASN A 199 17.71 12.07 -3.41
N LYS A 200 18.24 12.89 -2.48
CA LYS A 200 18.32 14.35 -2.65
C LYS A 200 19.53 14.66 -3.54
N ALA A 201 19.37 15.62 -4.44
CA ALA A 201 20.45 16.14 -5.26
C ALA A 201 20.48 17.67 -5.16
N GLY A 202 21.62 18.21 -4.72
CA GLY A 202 21.89 19.64 -4.62
C GLY A 202 22.65 20.21 -5.83
N GLY A 203 22.97 19.37 -6.83
CA GLY A 203 23.69 19.78 -8.03
C GLY A 203 23.76 18.67 -9.06
N LEU A 204 24.37 18.95 -10.22
CA LEU A 204 24.39 18.09 -11.40
C LEU A 204 24.94 16.68 -11.11
N LYS A 205 26.11 16.58 -10.46
CA LYS A 205 26.75 15.28 -10.19
C LYS A 205 25.91 14.38 -9.30
N GLU A 206 25.27 14.97 -8.28
CA GLU A 206 24.37 14.24 -7.39
C GLU A 206 23.08 13.83 -8.11
N LEU A 207 22.55 14.68 -9.00
CA LEU A 207 21.39 14.38 -9.83
C LEU A 207 21.63 13.17 -10.73
N GLU A 208 22.76 13.15 -11.44
CA GLU A 208 23.13 12.02 -12.31
C GLU A 208 23.21 10.71 -11.51
N ASN A 209 23.92 10.72 -10.39
CA ASN A 209 24.06 9.54 -9.54
C ASN A 209 22.70 9.07 -8.96
N ALA A 210 21.86 10.01 -8.55
CA ALA A 210 20.53 9.70 -8.03
C ALA A 210 19.62 9.05 -9.10
N ILE A 211 19.69 9.53 -10.35
CA ILE A 211 18.95 8.93 -11.48
C ILE A 211 19.45 7.52 -11.80
N GLU A 212 20.76 7.30 -11.81
CA GLU A 212 21.32 5.96 -12.03
C GLU A 212 20.85 4.98 -10.94
N ILE A 213 20.86 5.39 -9.68
CA ILE A 213 20.36 4.56 -8.57
C ILE A 213 18.87 4.25 -8.77
N ALA A 214 18.01 5.25 -9.00
CA ALA A 214 16.58 5.07 -9.18
C ALA A 214 16.25 4.16 -10.38
N SER A 215 17.06 4.25 -11.47
CA SER A 215 16.94 3.45 -12.69
C SER A 215 17.18 1.96 -12.52
N ASN A 216 17.76 1.52 -11.39
CA ASN A 216 17.90 0.10 -11.07
C ASN A 216 16.62 -0.52 -10.49
N PHE A 217 15.66 0.33 -10.06
CA PHE A 217 14.44 -0.12 -9.38
C PHE A 217 13.17 0.06 -10.22
N ASP A 218 13.15 1.05 -11.12
CA ASP A 218 12.02 1.28 -12.02
C ASP A 218 12.47 1.79 -13.38
N ARG A 219 11.68 1.50 -14.40
CA ARG A 219 11.85 2.06 -15.74
C ARG A 219 11.41 3.52 -15.85
N ARG A 220 10.56 4.01 -14.90
CA ARG A 220 10.09 5.40 -14.81
C ARG A 220 10.70 6.08 -13.60
N ILE A 221 11.31 7.22 -13.84
CA ILE A 221 11.95 8.04 -12.83
C ILE A 221 11.18 9.35 -12.68
N ILE A 222 10.90 9.75 -11.44
CA ILE A 222 10.32 11.04 -11.11
C ILE A 222 11.35 11.89 -10.37
N VAL A 223 11.46 13.15 -10.75
CA VAL A 223 12.29 14.19 -10.11
C VAL A 223 11.33 15.25 -9.58
N GLU A 224 11.38 15.50 -8.30
CA GLU A 224 10.52 16.45 -7.59
C GLU A 224 11.31 17.64 -7.07
N GLU A 225 10.69 18.82 -7.09
CA GLU A 225 11.20 20.04 -6.47
C GLU A 225 11.45 19.80 -4.97
N GLY A 226 12.63 20.12 -4.48
CA GLY A 226 12.95 20.09 -3.06
C GLY A 226 12.44 21.37 -2.36
N LYS A 227 11.62 21.20 -1.35
CA LYS A 227 11.19 22.31 -0.47
C LYS A 227 12.09 22.37 0.75
N GLU A 228 12.49 23.56 1.14
CA GLU A 228 13.26 23.80 2.37
C GLU A 228 12.36 24.31 3.50
N GLY A 229 12.80 24.12 4.75
CA GLY A 229 12.04 24.55 5.92
C GLY A 229 10.70 23.82 6.10
N ILE A 230 10.59 22.58 5.60
CA ILE A 230 9.37 21.76 5.70
C ILE A 230 9.44 20.75 6.83
N ILE A 231 8.28 20.46 7.40
CA ILE A 231 8.02 19.29 8.24
C ILE A 231 7.15 18.30 7.49
N GLU A 232 7.24 17.02 7.86
CA GLU A 232 6.36 15.96 7.36
C GLU A 232 5.16 15.83 8.29
N ILE A 233 3.96 15.78 7.73
CA ILE A 233 2.71 15.55 8.46
C ILE A 233 1.97 14.40 7.79
N ASN A 234 1.54 13.42 8.58
CA ASN A 234 0.80 12.28 8.06
C ASN A 234 -0.60 12.22 8.69
N CYS A 235 -1.58 11.81 7.88
CA CYS A 235 -2.96 11.62 8.29
C CYS A 235 -3.50 10.32 7.71
N SER A 236 -4.12 9.48 8.53
CA SER A 236 -4.78 8.26 8.05
C SER A 236 -6.26 8.52 7.77
N VAL A 237 -6.79 7.85 6.74
CA VAL A 237 -8.22 7.89 6.38
C VAL A 237 -8.76 6.47 6.35
N ILE A 238 -9.97 6.27 6.87
CA ILE A 238 -10.69 4.99 6.86
C ILE A 238 -12.11 5.18 6.34
N GLY A 239 -12.58 4.22 5.57
CA GLY A 239 -13.95 4.16 5.05
C GLY A 239 -14.02 3.65 3.62
N ASN A 240 -15.23 3.63 3.08
CA ASN A 240 -15.56 3.46 1.66
C ASN A 240 -16.29 4.73 1.19
N ASN A 241 -17.60 4.81 1.36
CA ASN A 241 -18.41 5.99 1.02
C ASN A 241 -18.30 7.09 2.10
N GLU A 242 -18.43 6.69 3.39
CA GLU A 242 -18.27 7.57 4.55
C GLU A 242 -16.81 7.52 5.02
N LEU A 243 -16.14 8.69 5.00
CA LEU A 243 -14.73 8.79 5.33
C LEU A 243 -14.49 9.46 6.68
N THR A 244 -13.65 8.84 7.48
CA THR A 244 -13.14 9.39 8.74
C THR A 244 -11.63 9.60 8.61
N ALA A 245 -11.13 10.77 9.00
CA ALA A 245 -9.70 11.05 9.11
C ALA A 245 -9.25 10.93 10.57
N SER A 246 -8.04 10.41 10.78
CA SER A 246 -7.39 10.33 12.09
C SER A 246 -6.89 11.70 12.55
N VAL A 247 -6.36 11.77 13.77
CA VAL A 247 -5.44 12.84 14.15
C VAL A 247 -4.23 12.85 13.22
N CYS A 248 -3.58 14.02 13.06
CA CYS A 248 -2.33 14.14 12.31
C CYS A 248 -1.12 13.79 13.19
N GLU A 249 -0.07 13.24 12.60
CA GLU A 249 1.23 13.05 13.24
C GLU A 249 2.32 13.85 12.54
N GLN A 250 3.35 14.21 13.29
CA GLN A 250 4.63 14.63 12.77
C GLN A 250 5.69 13.57 13.10
N PRO A 251 6.22 12.83 12.11
CA PRO A 251 7.37 11.96 12.33
C PRO A 251 8.60 12.77 12.77
N VAL A 252 9.23 12.38 13.88
CA VAL A 252 10.46 13.04 14.35
C VAL A 252 11.65 12.34 13.71
N LYS A 253 12.31 13.03 12.79
CA LYS A 253 13.52 12.52 12.11
C LYS A 253 14.74 12.77 13.00
N GLY A 254 15.48 11.72 13.35
CA GLY A 254 16.91 11.86 13.60
C GLY A 254 17.57 12.24 12.27
N ASN A 255 18.55 13.11 12.25
CA ASN A 255 19.22 13.69 11.07
C ASN A 255 18.97 13.01 9.71
N ALA A 256 18.32 13.73 8.76
CA ALA A 256 18.00 13.32 7.39
C ALA A 256 16.90 12.24 7.24
N MET A 257 16.45 11.99 5.98
CA MET A 257 15.38 11.04 5.63
C MET A 257 15.52 9.70 6.36
N LEU A 258 14.46 9.24 7.08
CA LEU A 258 14.47 7.94 7.74
C LEU A 258 14.74 6.83 6.72
N THR A 259 15.84 6.11 6.89
CA THR A 259 16.18 4.94 6.06
C THR A 259 15.25 3.77 6.39
N TYR A 260 15.21 2.76 5.50
CA TYR A 260 14.50 1.50 5.76
C TYR A 260 14.92 0.86 7.08
N GLU A 261 16.22 0.89 7.39
CA GLU A 261 16.77 0.34 8.62
C GLU A 261 16.29 1.11 9.87
N GLU A 262 16.20 2.44 9.78
CA GLU A 262 15.68 3.27 10.86
C GLU A 262 14.18 3.07 11.11
N LYS A 263 13.41 2.81 10.05
CA LYS A 263 11.97 2.56 10.14
C LYS A 263 11.64 1.21 10.79
N TYR A 264 12.49 0.20 10.63
CA TYR A 264 12.12 -1.18 10.96
C TYR A 264 13.09 -1.96 11.83
N LEU A 265 14.37 -1.54 11.96
CA LEU A 265 15.42 -2.32 12.62
C LEU A 265 15.95 -1.73 13.94
N LYS A 266 15.69 -0.46 14.25
CA LYS A 266 16.14 0.16 15.51
C LYS A 266 15.17 -0.13 16.67
N GLY A 267 15.54 -1.09 17.52
CA GLY A 267 14.86 -1.37 18.80
C GLY A 267 15.01 -2.84 19.23
N GLU A 268 15.13 -3.09 20.54
CA GLU A 268 15.22 -4.45 21.12
C GLU A 268 13.95 -5.30 20.91
N LYS A 269 12.83 -4.66 20.53
CA LYS A 269 11.59 -5.32 20.07
C LYS A 269 11.25 -4.78 18.70
N VAL A 270 10.96 -5.67 17.75
CA VAL A 270 10.49 -5.32 16.40
C VAL A 270 9.14 -4.62 16.51
N LYS A 271 9.14 -3.29 16.56
CA LYS A 271 7.94 -2.47 16.75
C LYS A 271 7.34 -1.96 15.43
N GLY A 272 8.00 -2.22 14.29
CA GLY A 272 7.56 -1.70 12.99
C GLY A 272 7.43 -0.16 13.00
N MET A 273 6.49 0.37 12.23
CA MET A 273 6.21 1.83 12.20
C MET A 273 5.84 2.43 13.55
N ALA A 274 5.27 1.64 14.48
CA ALA A 274 4.92 2.09 15.83
C ALA A 274 6.14 2.41 16.71
N GLY A 275 7.32 1.91 16.35
CA GLY A 275 8.58 2.15 17.08
C GLY A 275 9.26 3.48 16.79
N LEU A 276 8.81 4.25 15.79
CA LEU A 276 9.37 5.54 15.42
C LEU A 276 9.00 6.64 16.42
N SER A 277 9.93 7.55 16.70
CA SER A 277 9.62 8.78 17.44
C SER A 277 8.69 9.66 16.60
N ARG A 278 7.61 10.15 17.21
CA ARG A 278 6.60 10.96 16.55
C ARG A 278 5.86 11.86 17.55
N LEU A 279 5.38 13.00 17.08
CA LEU A 279 4.46 13.86 17.83
C LEU A 279 3.04 13.57 17.37
N VAL A 280 2.19 13.08 18.28
CA VAL A 280 0.78 12.74 17.99
C VAL A 280 -0.10 13.25 19.14
N PRO A 281 -0.99 14.22 18.91
CA PRO A 281 -1.22 14.92 17.63
C PRO A 281 -0.02 15.78 17.20
N ALA A 282 0.08 16.05 15.89
CA ALA A 282 1.09 16.95 15.33
C ALA A 282 0.96 18.37 15.91
N PRO A 283 2.08 19.08 16.21
CA PRO A 283 2.06 20.45 16.75
C PRO A 283 1.83 21.49 15.64
N ILE A 284 0.68 21.42 14.98
CA ILE A 284 0.21 22.36 13.96
C ILE A 284 -1.12 22.97 14.39
N SER A 285 -1.55 24.08 13.75
CA SER A 285 -2.80 24.74 14.09
C SER A 285 -4.02 23.82 13.86
N GLU A 286 -5.12 24.07 14.58
CA GLU A 286 -6.38 23.33 14.37
C GLU A 286 -6.93 23.58 12.95
N GLU A 287 -6.75 24.79 12.41
CA GLU A 287 -7.19 25.14 11.07
C GLU A 287 -6.42 24.34 10.02
N LEU A 288 -5.10 24.26 10.14
CA LEU A 288 -4.25 23.47 9.25
C LEU A 288 -4.56 21.97 9.40
N THR A 289 -4.76 21.49 10.62
CA THR A 289 -5.17 20.09 10.88
C THR A 289 -6.44 19.75 10.10
N LYS A 290 -7.48 20.58 10.17
CA LYS A 290 -8.73 20.38 9.42
C LYS A 290 -8.50 20.39 7.91
N LYS A 291 -7.70 21.34 7.39
CA LYS A 291 -7.35 21.42 5.95
C LYS A 291 -6.65 20.14 5.48
N ILE A 292 -5.70 19.63 6.25
CA ILE A 292 -4.97 18.38 5.97
C ILE A 292 -5.93 17.19 5.99
N GLN A 293 -6.79 17.06 7.00
CA GLN A 293 -7.77 15.98 7.10
C GLN A 293 -8.76 15.98 5.92
N GLU A 294 -9.29 17.15 5.53
CA GLU A 294 -10.19 17.25 4.37
C GLU A 294 -9.46 16.94 3.06
N THR A 295 -8.20 17.41 2.92
CA THR A 295 -7.39 17.10 1.73
C THR A 295 -7.05 15.61 1.68
N ALA A 296 -6.77 14.97 2.82
CA ALA A 296 -6.53 13.54 2.89
C ALA A 296 -7.75 12.72 2.46
N LYS A 297 -8.96 13.09 2.93
CA LYS A 297 -10.22 12.48 2.49
C LYS A 297 -10.49 12.71 1.00
N LYS A 298 -10.19 13.90 0.49
CA LYS A 298 -10.29 14.22 -0.94
C LYS A 298 -9.32 13.36 -1.76
N ALA A 299 -8.06 13.25 -1.35
CA ALA A 299 -7.06 12.42 -2.00
C ALA A 299 -7.48 10.94 -2.04
N PHE A 300 -8.00 10.43 -0.93
CA PHE A 300 -8.52 9.06 -0.80
C PHE A 300 -9.61 8.77 -1.84
N ARG A 301 -10.63 9.64 -1.94
CA ARG A 301 -11.71 9.50 -2.95
C ARG A 301 -11.17 9.59 -4.38
N THR A 302 -10.27 10.54 -4.61
CA THR A 302 -9.76 10.86 -5.96
C THR A 302 -8.98 9.69 -6.58
N VAL A 303 -8.33 8.85 -5.79
CA VAL A 303 -7.62 7.66 -6.28
C VAL A 303 -8.46 6.38 -6.19
N ASP A 304 -9.74 6.45 -5.85
CA ASP A 304 -10.60 5.28 -5.64
C ASP A 304 -10.06 4.34 -4.54
N ALA A 305 -9.52 4.92 -3.46
CA ALA A 305 -9.09 4.13 -2.30
C ALA A 305 -10.31 3.63 -1.51
N ALA A 306 -10.14 2.51 -0.80
CA ALA A 306 -11.12 1.92 0.09
C ALA A 306 -10.45 1.28 1.32
N GLY A 307 -11.21 1.10 2.39
CA GLY A 307 -10.71 0.53 3.63
C GLY A 307 -9.86 1.52 4.40
N ILE A 308 -8.55 1.53 4.20
CA ILE A 308 -7.62 2.41 4.92
C ILE A 308 -6.53 2.95 4.00
N SER A 309 -6.10 4.19 4.28
CA SER A 309 -4.86 4.74 3.72
C SER A 309 -4.14 5.61 4.74
N ARG A 310 -2.88 5.96 4.45
CA ARG A 310 -2.16 7.07 5.07
C ARG A 310 -1.74 8.04 3.96
N VAL A 311 -2.05 9.29 4.17
CA VAL A 311 -1.68 10.38 3.27
C VAL A 311 -0.58 11.19 3.92
N ASP A 312 0.52 11.35 3.21
CA ASP A 312 1.74 11.98 3.70
C ASP A 312 1.89 13.37 3.04
N PHE A 313 2.16 14.38 3.85
CA PHE A 313 2.24 15.79 3.44
C PHE A 313 3.59 16.39 3.80
N MET A 314 4.05 17.31 2.98
CA MET A 314 5.06 18.31 3.35
C MET A 314 4.33 19.60 3.74
N VAL A 315 4.68 20.17 4.88
CA VAL A 315 4.10 21.41 5.42
C VAL A 315 5.20 22.41 5.68
N ARG A 316 5.01 23.66 5.29
CA ARG A 316 5.85 24.78 5.70
C ARG A 316 5.22 25.44 6.92
N PRO A 317 5.83 25.33 8.11
CA PRO A 317 5.16 25.75 9.36
C PRO A 317 4.89 27.25 9.48
N ASP A 318 5.73 28.10 8.87
CA ASP A 318 5.64 29.56 8.93
C ASP A 318 4.53 30.16 8.06
N THR A 319 4.21 29.53 6.92
CA THR A 319 3.16 29.97 5.99
C THR A 319 1.93 29.07 5.98
N GLU A 320 2.01 27.93 6.61
CA GLU A 320 1.01 26.84 6.56
C GLU A 320 0.71 26.33 5.13
N ASP A 321 1.59 26.62 4.16
CA ASP A 321 1.54 25.97 2.85
C ASP A 321 1.79 24.47 3.00
N PHE A 322 1.05 23.65 2.26
CA PHE A 322 1.25 22.21 2.29
C PHE A 322 1.08 21.57 0.91
N TRP A 323 1.74 20.46 0.71
CA TRP A 323 1.71 19.65 -0.50
C TRP A 323 1.59 18.18 -0.13
N ILE A 324 0.72 17.45 -0.84
CA ILE A 324 0.67 16.00 -0.71
C ILE A 324 1.92 15.38 -1.34
N THR A 325 2.55 14.47 -0.62
CA THR A 325 3.72 13.72 -1.10
C THR A 325 3.29 12.44 -1.79
N GLU A 326 2.50 11.65 -1.07
CA GLU A 326 1.96 10.36 -1.55
C GLU A 326 0.76 9.91 -0.71
N ILE A 327 -0.01 8.97 -1.25
CA ILE A 327 -1.01 8.19 -0.53
C ILE A 327 -0.56 6.72 -0.49
N ASN A 328 -0.60 6.12 0.70
CA ASN A 328 -0.29 4.71 0.93
C ASN A 328 -1.59 3.97 1.20
N THR A 329 -2.05 3.14 0.27
CA THR A 329 -3.34 2.42 0.34
C THR A 329 -3.29 1.18 1.24
N LEU A 330 -2.10 0.80 1.70
CA LEU A 330 -1.87 -0.20 2.75
C LEU A 330 -0.73 0.29 3.67
N PRO A 331 -1.01 1.20 4.62
CA PRO A 331 0.05 1.78 5.44
C PRO A 331 0.67 0.75 6.39
N GLY A 332 1.98 0.87 6.63
CA GLY A 332 2.70 0.02 7.58
C GLY A 332 2.04 0.01 8.96
N SER A 333 1.91 -1.19 9.55
CA SER A 333 1.19 -1.42 10.81
C SER A 333 -0.28 -0.90 10.77
N LEU A 334 -0.88 -0.76 9.59
CA LEU A 334 -2.22 -0.20 9.36
C LEU A 334 -2.40 1.19 9.98
N SER A 335 -1.31 1.93 10.23
CA SER A 335 -1.32 3.22 10.94
C SER A 335 -2.11 3.21 12.26
N PHE A 336 -2.21 2.05 12.95
CA PHE A 336 -3.05 1.87 14.12
C PHE A 336 -2.78 2.89 15.24
N TYR A 337 -1.55 3.33 15.39
CA TYR A 337 -1.11 4.32 16.38
C TYR A 337 -1.78 5.70 16.20
N LEU A 338 -2.19 6.06 14.97
CA LEU A 338 -2.98 7.27 14.70
C LEU A 338 -4.44 7.06 15.14
N TRP A 339 -4.96 5.87 14.92
CA TRP A 339 -6.33 5.52 15.27
C TRP A 339 -6.53 5.36 16.78
N GLU A 340 -5.56 4.80 17.51
CA GLU A 340 -5.58 4.77 18.97
C GLU A 340 -5.64 6.18 19.58
N LYS A 341 -4.89 7.13 19.02
CA LYS A 341 -4.95 8.55 19.41
C LYS A 341 -6.25 9.24 18.96
N SER A 342 -6.96 8.66 17.99
CA SER A 342 -8.29 9.09 17.55
C SER A 342 -9.44 8.36 18.27
N GLY A 343 -9.15 7.58 19.30
CA GLY A 343 -10.15 6.87 20.11
C GLY A 343 -10.59 5.51 19.56
N VAL A 344 -9.91 4.96 18.56
CA VAL A 344 -10.21 3.64 17.98
C VAL A 344 -9.09 2.66 18.33
N SER A 345 -9.40 1.64 19.13
CA SER A 345 -8.42 0.59 19.46
C SER A 345 -7.98 -0.18 18.23
N PHE A 346 -6.78 -0.80 18.28
CA PHE A 346 -6.31 -1.58 17.12
C PHE A 346 -7.24 -2.74 16.78
N SER A 347 -7.79 -3.44 17.77
CA SER A 347 -8.82 -4.46 17.54
C SER A 347 -10.06 -3.90 16.86
N GLY A 348 -10.54 -2.73 17.31
CA GLY A 348 -11.68 -2.04 16.69
C GLY A 348 -11.39 -1.57 15.26
N LEU A 349 -10.14 -1.16 14.97
CA LEU A 349 -9.70 -0.83 13.62
C LEU A 349 -9.76 -2.05 12.70
N ILE A 350 -9.26 -3.22 13.16
CA ILE A 350 -9.31 -4.46 12.40
C ILE A 350 -10.76 -4.87 12.13
N ASP A 351 -11.64 -4.82 13.13
CA ASP A 351 -13.07 -5.09 12.99
C ASP A 351 -13.70 -4.19 11.91
N ARG A 352 -13.41 -2.88 11.97
CA ARG A 352 -13.93 -1.91 11.00
C ARG A 352 -13.44 -2.18 9.59
N LEU A 353 -12.17 -2.53 9.41
CA LEU A 353 -11.60 -2.86 8.11
C LEU A 353 -12.21 -4.12 7.50
N ILE A 354 -12.46 -5.15 8.30
CA ILE A 354 -13.14 -6.37 7.86
C ILE A 354 -14.55 -6.05 7.39
N ASN A 355 -15.30 -5.24 8.15
CA ASN A 355 -16.66 -4.82 7.78
C ASN A 355 -16.67 -4.02 6.47
N LEU A 356 -15.76 -3.05 6.31
CA LEU A 356 -15.59 -2.29 5.07
C LEU A 356 -15.28 -3.20 3.87
N GLY A 357 -14.50 -4.26 4.07
CA GLY A 357 -14.24 -5.26 3.03
C GLY A 357 -15.51 -6.00 2.60
N PHE A 358 -16.37 -6.37 3.54
CA PHE A 358 -17.67 -6.98 3.22
C PHE A 358 -18.64 -5.99 2.56
N GLU A 359 -18.74 -4.75 3.04
CA GLU A 359 -19.57 -3.69 2.45
C GLU A 359 -19.21 -3.48 0.98
N ARG A 360 -17.92 -3.30 0.67
CA ARG A 360 -17.42 -3.12 -0.69
C ARG A 360 -17.73 -4.35 -1.57
N TYR A 361 -17.59 -5.56 -1.05
CA TYR A 361 -17.96 -6.76 -1.77
C TYR A 361 -19.46 -6.83 -2.06
N GLN A 362 -20.33 -6.47 -1.10
CA GLN A 362 -21.77 -6.43 -1.27
C GLN A 362 -22.18 -5.40 -2.34
N GLU A 363 -21.62 -4.19 -2.31
CA GLU A 363 -21.84 -3.17 -3.34
C GLU A 363 -21.47 -3.69 -4.73
N ARG A 364 -20.33 -4.39 -4.85
CA ARG A 364 -19.89 -4.98 -6.10
C ARG A 364 -20.84 -6.06 -6.60
N GLN A 365 -21.44 -6.86 -5.71
CA GLN A 365 -22.41 -7.90 -6.10
C GLN A 365 -23.71 -7.33 -6.71
N LEU A 366 -23.98 -6.04 -6.55
CA LEU A 366 -25.10 -5.35 -7.17
C LEU A 366 -24.83 -4.94 -8.64
N LEU A 367 -23.59 -5.06 -9.09
CA LEU A 367 -23.18 -4.69 -10.45
C LEU A 367 -23.40 -5.85 -11.44
N THR A 368 -23.70 -5.51 -12.67
CA THR A 368 -23.85 -6.49 -13.77
C THR A 368 -22.51 -6.68 -14.46
N PHE A 369 -21.95 -7.88 -14.39
CA PHE A 369 -20.65 -8.23 -15.02
C PHE A 369 -20.78 -8.97 -16.34
N SER A 370 -21.96 -9.53 -16.63
CA SER A 370 -22.22 -10.24 -17.87
C SER A 370 -23.68 -10.12 -18.27
N TYR A 371 -23.96 -10.18 -19.56
CA TYR A 371 -25.31 -10.30 -20.12
C TYR A 371 -25.29 -11.24 -21.31
N ASP A 372 -26.41 -11.91 -21.57
CA ASP A 372 -26.55 -12.76 -22.72
C ASP A 372 -26.63 -11.92 -23.99
N SER A 373 -25.84 -12.27 -25.00
CA SER A 373 -25.73 -11.57 -26.27
C SER A 373 -25.93 -12.55 -27.41
N ASP A 374 -26.80 -12.20 -28.36
CA ASP A 374 -27.00 -12.96 -29.60
C ASP A 374 -25.93 -12.66 -30.68
N LEU A 375 -24.85 -11.96 -30.32
CA LEU A 375 -23.86 -11.50 -31.31
C LEU A 375 -23.28 -12.67 -32.12
N ILE A 376 -22.90 -13.74 -31.43
CA ILE A 376 -22.32 -14.93 -32.08
C ILE A 376 -23.34 -15.66 -32.94
N THR A 377 -24.57 -15.81 -32.47
CA THR A 377 -25.64 -16.49 -33.20
C THR A 377 -26.08 -15.70 -34.42
N LYS A 378 -26.10 -14.37 -34.37
CA LYS A 378 -26.43 -13.50 -35.51
C LYS A 378 -25.30 -13.38 -36.54
N THR A 379 -24.05 -13.56 -36.15
CA THR A 379 -22.89 -13.54 -37.08
C THR A 379 -22.66 -14.87 -37.78
N SER A 380 -23.18 -15.99 -37.29
CA SER A 380 -23.06 -17.30 -37.94
C SER A 380 -23.93 -17.44 -39.23
N GLY A 381 -24.77 -16.44 -39.57
CA GLY A 381 -25.51 -16.34 -40.85
C GLY A 381 -24.75 -15.68 -42.01
N ASN A 382 -23.60 -15.01 -41.74
CA ASN A 382 -22.76 -14.37 -42.76
C ASN A 382 -21.28 -14.69 -42.46
N SER A 383 -20.87 -15.93 -42.77
CA SER A 383 -19.48 -16.35 -42.59
C SER A 383 -18.57 -15.61 -43.55
N LYS A 384 -17.88 -14.59 -43.07
CA LYS A 384 -16.53 -14.19 -43.50
C LYS A 384 -15.91 -13.47 -42.29
N ILE A 385 -15.31 -14.21 -41.38
CA ILE A 385 -14.23 -13.76 -40.49
C ILE A 385 -12.99 -14.49 -40.97
#